data_3b7b33300b48a052804651d913ed3e35
#
_entry.id   3b7b33300b48a052804651d913ed3e35
#
_cell.length_a   1.000
_cell.length_b   1.000
_cell.length_c   1.000
_cell.angle_alpha   90.00
_cell.angle_beta   90.00
_cell.angle_gamma   90.00
#
_symmetry.space_group_name_H-M   'P 1'
#
loop_
_entity.id
_entity.type
_entity.pdbx_description
1 polymer ?
#
loop_
_entity_poly.entity_id
_entity_poly.type
_entity_poly.pdbx_seq_one_letter_code
_entity_poly.pdbx_strand_id
1 'polypeptide(L)'
;MCLGKKVIVDGGSMPFSKVVQKGSTVYISGMVGRNDGDGTIPFSAADQTKVLMDKLQALLGSVHATLDNALKITIFVTDMRYFAEINAVYKTYFSEGQMPARSCVAVSALPDADAKVEMEVIAEVPGE
;
A
#
# COMPACT_ATOMS: atom_id res chain seq x y z
N MET A 1 18.74 18.75 15.11
CA MET A 1 18.16 18.13 13.95
C MET A 1 18.24 16.62 14.05
N CYS A 2 17.20 15.97 13.68
CA CYS A 2 17.16 14.52 13.74
C CYS A 2 17.38 13.95 12.34
N LEU A 3 18.41 13.12 12.19
CA LEU A 3 18.74 12.53 10.91
C LEU A 3 18.33 11.05 10.84
N GLY A 4 17.81 10.51 11.94
CA GLY A 4 17.36 9.14 11.97
C GLY A 4 15.95 8.98 11.41
N LYS A 5 15.60 7.74 11.15
CA LYS A 5 14.23 7.43 10.74
C LYS A 5 13.30 7.55 11.93
N LYS A 6 12.03 7.80 11.61
CA LYS A 6 10.95 7.77 12.58
C LYS A 6 10.02 6.62 12.25
N VAL A 7 9.67 5.83 13.26
CA VAL A 7 8.63 4.82 13.12
C VAL A 7 7.30 5.52 13.36
N ILE A 8 6.49 5.62 12.31
CA ILE A 8 5.19 6.30 12.39
C ILE A 8 4.12 5.34 12.87
N VAL A 9 4.11 4.11 12.29
CA VAL A 9 3.20 3.05 12.70
C VAL A 9 4.03 1.79 12.85
N ASP A 10 4.09 1.24 14.07
CA ASP A 10 4.84 0.03 14.30
C ASP A 10 4.07 -1.20 13.82
N GLY A 11 4.72 -2.33 13.81
CA GLY A 11 4.14 -3.57 13.33
C GLY A 11 3.47 -4.41 14.42
N GLY A 12 3.34 -3.87 15.64
CA GLY A 12 2.84 -4.66 16.76
C GLY A 12 3.82 -5.77 17.10
N SER A 13 3.35 -7.01 17.09
CA SER A 13 4.20 -8.17 17.35
C SER A 13 5.02 -8.62 16.15
N MET A 14 4.79 -8.03 14.96
CA MET A 14 5.50 -8.42 13.76
C MET A 14 6.90 -7.80 13.72
N PRO A 15 7.88 -8.47 13.09
CA PRO A 15 9.26 -7.98 13.07
C PRO A 15 9.51 -6.91 12.01
N PHE A 16 8.59 -5.94 11.89
CA PHE A 16 8.72 -4.82 10.95
C PHE A 16 7.82 -3.67 11.40
N SER A 17 8.09 -2.47 10.88
CA SER A 17 7.21 -1.32 11.06
C SER A 17 6.30 -1.20 9.86
N LYS A 18 5.06 -0.77 10.06
CA LYS A 18 4.13 -0.58 8.95
C LYS A 18 4.47 0.68 8.17
N VAL A 19 4.82 1.76 8.86
CA VAL A 19 5.15 3.04 8.22
C VAL A 19 6.41 3.62 8.86
N VAL A 20 7.37 3.97 8.03
CA VAL A 20 8.64 4.57 8.45
C VAL A 20 8.84 5.85 7.64
N GLN A 21 9.30 6.90 8.29
CA GLN A 21 9.60 8.17 7.64
C GLN A 21 11.05 8.57 7.90
N LYS A 22 11.71 9.05 6.86
CA LYS A 22 13.00 9.70 7.00
C LYS A 22 12.99 10.96 6.15
N GLY A 23 13.21 12.11 6.78
CA GLY A 23 13.03 13.38 6.08
C GLY A 23 11.58 13.49 5.61
N SER A 24 11.38 13.77 4.35
CA SER A 24 10.06 13.84 3.74
C SER A 24 9.63 12.53 3.06
N THR A 25 10.48 11.50 3.09
CA THR A 25 10.18 10.23 2.43
C THR A 25 9.55 9.25 3.40
N VAL A 26 8.46 8.62 2.95
CA VAL A 26 7.69 7.68 3.75
C VAL A 26 7.70 6.33 3.05
N TYR A 27 7.94 5.28 3.83
CA TYR A 27 7.95 3.90 3.34
C TYR A 27 6.85 3.14 4.04
N ILE A 28 5.97 2.52 3.27
CA ILE A 28 4.91 1.67 3.80
C ILE A 28 5.22 0.23 3.43
N SER A 29 5.27 -0.64 4.43
CA SER A 29 5.50 -2.07 4.23
C SER A 29 4.42 -2.69 3.38
N GLY A 30 4.75 -3.83 2.76
CA GLY A 30 3.80 -4.59 1.97
C GLY A 30 2.56 -4.93 2.78
N MET A 31 1.39 -4.69 2.20
CA MET A 31 0.10 -4.91 2.84
C MET A 31 -0.84 -5.61 1.90
N VAL A 32 -1.75 -6.39 2.49
CA VAL A 32 -2.82 -7.07 1.76
C VAL A 32 -4.17 -6.45 2.11
N GLY A 33 -5.18 -6.80 1.34
CA GLY A 33 -6.52 -6.24 1.51
C GLY A 33 -7.32 -6.92 2.62
N ARG A 34 -6.81 -6.85 3.85
CA ARG A 34 -7.49 -7.40 5.01
C ARG A 34 -8.32 -6.31 5.68
N ASN A 35 -9.59 -6.62 5.96
CA ASN A 35 -10.46 -5.71 6.70
C ASN A 35 -10.01 -5.62 8.14
N ASP A 36 -9.83 -4.40 8.65
CA ASP A 36 -9.39 -4.20 10.04
C ASP A 36 -10.45 -4.60 11.04
N GLY A 37 -11.73 -4.41 10.69
CA GLY A 37 -12.82 -4.67 11.62
C GLY A 37 -12.98 -6.14 11.98
N ASP A 38 -13.02 -7.02 11.00
CA ASP A 38 -13.27 -8.45 11.22
C ASP A 38 -12.11 -9.35 10.81
N GLY A 39 -11.02 -8.77 10.27
CA GLY A 39 -9.84 -9.52 9.88
C GLY A 39 -10.01 -10.36 8.62
N THR A 40 -11.11 -10.21 7.90
CA THR A 40 -11.36 -11.02 6.70
C THR A 40 -10.71 -10.40 5.47
N ILE A 41 -10.37 -11.24 4.50
CA ILE A 41 -9.87 -10.82 3.19
C ILE A 41 -10.95 -11.16 2.18
N PRO A 42 -11.46 -10.16 1.41
CA PRO A 42 -12.46 -10.44 0.38
C PRO A 42 -11.96 -11.46 -0.63
N PHE A 43 -12.89 -12.18 -1.26
CA PHE A 43 -12.50 -13.23 -2.20
C PHE A 43 -11.88 -12.67 -3.49
N SER A 44 -12.49 -11.66 -4.10
CA SER A 44 -12.02 -11.18 -5.40
C SER A 44 -10.81 -10.26 -5.27
N ALA A 45 -9.93 -10.29 -6.28
CA ALA A 45 -8.78 -9.39 -6.32
C ALA A 45 -9.24 -7.93 -6.38
N ALA A 46 -10.35 -7.64 -7.05
CA ALA A 46 -10.89 -6.28 -7.13
C ALA A 46 -11.29 -5.78 -5.74
N ASP A 47 -12.02 -6.58 -4.97
CA ASP A 47 -12.43 -6.18 -3.63
C ASP A 47 -11.25 -6.09 -2.67
N GLN A 48 -10.28 -7.00 -2.79
CA GLN A 48 -9.03 -6.91 -2.03
C GLN A 48 -8.30 -5.62 -2.33
N THR A 49 -8.27 -5.22 -3.59
CA THR A 49 -7.61 -3.97 -4.00
C THR A 49 -8.30 -2.76 -3.38
N LYS A 50 -9.63 -2.77 -3.34
CA LYS A 50 -10.38 -1.67 -2.73
C LYS A 50 -10.05 -1.53 -1.25
N VAL A 51 -10.09 -2.62 -0.50
CA VAL A 51 -9.73 -2.60 0.93
C VAL A 51 -8.31 -2.12 1.11
N LEU A 52 -7.39 -2.64 0.29
CA LEU A 52 -5.97 -2.30 0.38
C LEU A 52 -5.73 -0.81 0.10
N MET A 53 -6.34 -0.27 -0.96
CA MET A 53 -6.17 1.14 -1.30
C MET A 53 -6.75 2.05 -0.21
N ASP A 54 -7.89 1.69 0.37
CA ASP A 54 -8.48 2.45 1.47
C ASP A 54 -7.55 2.45 2.69
N LYS A 55 -6.91 1.31 2.98
CA LYS A 55 -5.95 1.21 4.10
C LYS A 55 -4.70 2.04 3.84
N LEU A 56 -4.18 2.00 2.61
CA LEU A 56 -3.01 2.80 2.26
C LEU A 56 -3.31 4.30 2.39
N GLN A 57 -4.50 4.70 1.96
CA GLN A 57 -4.92 6.10 2.09
C GLN A 57 -4.98 6.52 3.56
N ALA A 58 -5.52 5.67 4.44
CA ALA A 58 -5.59 5.96 5.86
C ALA A 58 -4.18 6.06 6.48
N LEU A 59 -3.27 5.17 6.11
CA LEU A 59 -1.89 5.21 6.61
C LEU A 59 -1.16 6.45 6.15
N LEU A 60 -1.33 6.84 4.89
CA LEU A 60 -0.74 8.08 4.38
C LEU A 60 -1.31 9.30 5.12
N GLY A 61 -2.58 9.25 5.50
CA GLY A 61 -3.20 10.30 6.31
C GLY A 61 -2.50 10.51 7.64
N SER A 62 -1.87 9.47 8.21
CA SER A 62 -1.15 9.60 9.48
C SER A 62 0.09 10.48 9.38
N VAL A 63 0.58 10.74 8.17
CA VAL A 63 1.69 11.66 7.92
C VAL A 63 1.23 12.87 7.10
N HIS A 64 -0.07 13.14 7.07
CA HIS A 64 -0.67 14.26 6.33
C HIS A 64 -0.44 14.18 4.81
N ALA A 65 -0.35 12.97 4.30
CA ALA A 65 -0.19 12.72 2.87
C ALA A 65 -1.44 12.05 2.31
N THR A 66 -1.54 11.99 0.99
CA THR A 66 -2.59 11.28 0.28
C THR A 66 -1.96 10.33 -0.73
N LEU A 67 -2.77 9.51 -1.38
CA LEU A 67 -2.28 8.62 -2.42
C LEU A 67 -1.62 9.39 -3.58
N ASP A 68 -2.04 10.63 -3.83
CA ASP A 68 -1.39 11.45 -4.85
C ASP A 68 0.05 11.83 -4.49
N ASN A 69 0.45 11.63 -3.24
CA ASN A 69 1.83 11.85 -2.81
C ASN A 69 2.69 10.59 -2.96
N ALA A 70 2.11 9.47 -3.42
CA ALA A 70 2.88 8.26 -3.66
C ALA A 70 3.83 8.47 -4.83
N LEU A 71 5.07 8.06 -4.65
CA LEU A 71 6.13 8.16 -5.67
C LEU A 71 6.27 6.85 -6.41
N LYS A 72 6.18 5.73 -5.69
CA LYS A 72 6.33 4.39 -6.26
C LYS A 72 5.45 3.41 -5.52
N ILE A 73 4.71 2.62 -6.27
CA ILE A 73 3.96 1.50 -5.72
C ILE A 73 4.41 0.23 -6.43
N THR A 74 4.76 -0.78 -5.65
CA THR A 74 5.05 -2.11 -6.20
C THR A 74 3.90 -3.02 -5.84
N ILE A 75 3.34 -3.67 -6.85
CA ILE A 75 2.22 -4.58 -6.72
C ILE A 75 2.70 -6.01 -6.93
N PHE A 76 2.40 -6.87 -5.95
CA PHE A 76 2.69 -8.30 -6.03
C PHE A 76 1.35 -9.02 -6.17
N VAL A 77 1.23 -9.87 -7.20
CA VAL A 77 0.00 -10.62 -7.44
C VAL A 77 0.31 -12.11 -7.50
N THR A 78 -0.64 -12.94 -7.12
CA THR A 78 -0.45 -14.38 -7.19
C THR A 78 -0.74 -14.95 -8.58
N ASP A 79 -1.43 -14.17 -9.43
CA ASP A 79 -1.76 -14.58 -10.78
C ASP A 79 -1.99 -13.32 -11.62
N MET A 80 -1.29 -13.22 -12.75
CA MET A 80 -1.40 -12.05 -13.61
C MET A 80 -2.79 -11.89 -14.25
N ARG A 81 -3.64 -12.92 -14.18
CA ARG A 81 -5.04 -12.81 -14.61
C ARG A 81 -5.81 -11.76 -13.84
N TYR A 82 -5.36 -11.42 -12.63
CA TYR A 82 -6.02 -10.39 -11.82
C TYR A 82 -5.64 -8.96 -12.21
N PHE A 83 -4.69 -8.81 -13.12
CA PHE A 83 -4.10 -7.51 -13.46
C PHE A 83 -5.14 -6.48 -13.88
N ALA A 84 -6.06 -6.87 -14.79
CA ALA A 84 -7.05 -5.93 -15.31
C ALA A 84 -8.04 -5.47 -14.24
N GLU A 85 -8.52 -6.39 -13.39
CA GLU A 85 -9.47 -6.00 -12.34
C GLU A 85 -8.82 -5.18 -11.24
N ILE A 86 -7.54 -5.44 -10.93
CA ILE A 86 -6.77 -4.63 -9.99
C ILE A 86 -6.61 -3.22 -10.55
N ASN A 87 -6.23 -3.10 -11.81
CA ASN A 87 -6.04 -1.80 -12.45
C ASN A 87 -7.33 -0.98 -12.47
N ALA A 88 -8.47 -1.62 -12.71
CA ALA A 88 -9.75 -0.93 -12.77
C ALA A 88 -10.10 -0.26 -11.45
N VAL A 89 -9.76 -0.89 -10.32
CA VAL A 89 -9.98 -0.31 -8.99
C VAL A 89 -8.88 0.71 -8.66
N TYR A 90 -7.63 0.31 -8.85
CA TYR A 90 -6.45 1.10 -8.52
C TYR A 90 -6.51 2.51 -9.12
N LYS A 91 -6.82 2.61 -10.40
CA LYS A 91 -6.80 3.90 -11.08
C LYS A 91 -7.81 4.90 -10.53
N THR A 92 -8.85 4.45 -9.85
CA THR A 92 -9.88 5.35 -9.31
C THR A 92 -9.42 6.12 -8.08
N TYR A 93 -8.27 5.76 -7.52
CA TYR A 93 -7.77 6.35 -6.28
C TYR A 93 -6.81 7.53 -6.50
N PHE A 94 -6.50 7.86 -7.73
CA PHE A 94 -5.54 8.92 -8.04
C PHE A 94 -6.19 10.03 -8.84
N SER A 95 -5.78 11.28 -8.52
CA SER A 95 -6.17 12.43 -9.32
C SER A 95 -5.48 12.37 -10.68
N GLU A 96 -6.08 13.00 -11.68
CA GLU A 96 -5.53 13.03 -13.03
C GLU A 96 -4.10 13.59 -12.99
N GLY A 97 -3.18 12.91 -13.66
CA GLY A 97 -1.80 13.32 -13.73
C GLY A 97 -0.96 13.00 -12.50
N GLN A 98 -1.53 12.34 -11.48
CA GLN A 98 -0.83 12.07 -10.22
C GLN A 98 -0.52 10.59 -10.01
N MET A 99 -0.56 9.77 -11.05
CA MET A 99 -0.20 8.36 -10.94
C MET A 99 1.25 8.18 -10.51
N PRO A 100 1.53 7.33 -9.52
CA PRO A 100 2.92 7.05 -9.14
C PRO A 100 3.61 6.15 -10.17
N ALA A 101 4.92 6.10 -10.11
CA ALA A 101 5.65 5.04 -10.82
C ALA A 101 5.21 3.70 -10.25
N ARG A 102 5.16 2.65 -11.07
CA ARG A 102 4.63 1.36 -10.63
C ARG A 102 5.32 0.19 -11.31
N SER A 103 5.46 -0.89 -10.56
CA SER A 103 5.80 -2.21 -11.10
C SER A 103 4.77 -3.21 -10.58
N CYS A 104 4.45 -4.20 -11.40
CA CYS A 104 3.53 -5.26 -11.00
C CYS A 104 4.17 -6.59 -11.42
N VAL A 105 4.34 -7.49 -10.45
CA VAL A 105 4.97 -8.78 -10.70
C VAL A 105 4.13 -9.89 -10.09
N ALA A 106 4.10 -11.04 -10.75
CA ALA A 106 3.47 -12.23 -10.21
C ALA A 106 4.48 -12.96 -9.33
N VAL A 107 4.01 -13.44 -8.19
CA VAL A 107 4.82 -14.19 -7.23
C VAL A 107 4.20 -15.56 -7.02
N SER A 108 4.99 -16.52 -6.56
CA SER A 108 4.48 -17.88 -6.35
C SER A 108 3.51 -17.96 -5.18
N ALA A 109 3.68 -17.09 -4.17
CA ALA A 109 2.78 -17.04 -3.01
C ALA A 109 2.99 -15.73 -2.28
N LEU A 110 1.99 -15.34 -1.49
CA LEU A 110 2.09 -14.24 -0.54
C LEU A 110 2.06 -14.84 0.87
N PRO A 111 2.60 -14.12 1.88
CA PRO A 111 2.59 -14.64 3.25
C PRO A 111 1.19 -15.01 3.75
N ASP A 112 0.17 -14.31 3.27
CA ASP A 112 -1.22 -14.61 3.62
C ASP A 112 -1.83 -15.46 2.50
N ALA A 113 -2.29 -16.67 2.84
CA ALA A 113 -2.79 -17.62 1.84
C ALA A 113 -4.03 -17.14 1.10
N ASP A 114 -4.83 -16.27 1.72
CA ASP A 114 -6.06 -15.76 1.11
C ASP A 114 -5.81 -14.51 0.26
N ALA A 115 -4.63 -13.93 0.32
CA ALA A 115 -4.31 -12.72 -0.42
C ALA A 115 -3.99 -13.05 -1.88
N LYS A 116 -4.55 -12.26 -2.78
CA LYS A 116 -4.25 -12.30 -4.22
C LYS A 116 -3.37 -11.15 -4.64
N VAL A 117 -3.33 -10.09 -3.85
CA VAL A 117 -2.59 -8.86 -4.15
C VAL A 117 -1.99 -8.30 -2.88
N GLU A 118 -0.77 -7.78 -3.01
CA GLU A 118 -0.05 -7.07 -1.96
C GLU A 118 0.58 -5.84 -2.58
N MET A 119 0.63 -4.73 -1.84
CA MET A 119 1.28 -3.51 -2.32
C MET A 119 2.19 -2.92 -1.26
N GLU A 120 3.31 -2.37 -1.70
CA GLU A 120 4.19 -1.54 -0.87
C GLU A 120 4.30 -0.17 -1.51
N VAL A 121 4.54 0.86 -0.71
CA VAL A 121 4.46 2.25 -1.18
C VAL A 121 5.66 3.05 -0.68
N ILE A 122 6.21 3.87 -1.57
CA ILE A 122 7.13 4.95 -1.22
C ILE A 122 6.42 6.25 -1.56
N ALA A 123 6.33 7.15 -0.60
CA ALA A 123 5.61 8.40 -0.76
C ALA A 123 6.45 9.56 -0.22
N GLU A 124 6.01 10.76 -0.52
CA GLU A 124 6.65 11.96 0.01
C GLU A 124 5.61 12.80 0.74
N VAL A 125 5.95 13.18 1.98
CA VAL A 125 5.08 14.06 2.76
C VAL A 125 5.07 15.42 2.08
N PRO A 126 3.89 16.05 1.90
CA PRO A 126 3.84 17.37 1.26
C PRO A 126 4.69 18.38 2.00
N GLY A 127 5.33 19.25 1.24
CA GLY A 127 6.09 20.36 1.81
C GLY A 127 5.16 21.36 2.49
N GLU A 128 5.74 22.15 3.35
CA GLU A 128 5.02 23.19 4.06
C GLU A 128 4.95 24.48 3.26
#